data_a78d04c077e2e8c70b9fa89bb4ae9399
#
_entry.id   a78d04c077e2e8c70b9fa89bb4ae9399
#
_cell.length_a   1.000
_cell.length_b   1.000
_cell.length_c   1.000
_cell.angle_alpha   90.00
_cell.angle_beta   90.00
_cell.angle_gamma   90.00
#
_symmetry.space_group_name_H-M   'P 1'
#
loop_
_entity.id
_entity.type
_entity.pdbx_description
1 polymer ?
#
loop_
_entity_poly.entity_id
_entity_poly.type
_entity_poly.pdbx_seq_one_letter_code
_entity_poly.pdbx_strand_id
1 'polypeptide(L)' 'IWASGLSMSAALGVRDSNEASWTQVMDVLEFMADATSIPILVDGDTGWGNFNNLRRAVQKLGQRGIAGICIEDKLFPKTN' A
#
# COMPACT_ATOMS: atom_id res chain seq x y z
N ILE A 1 -0.22 11.66 6.78
CA ILE A 1 -1.00 11.46 5.54
C ILE A 1 -1.49 10.03 5.50
N TRP A 2 -2.75 9.86 5.15
CA TRP A 2 -3.33 8.56 4.87
C TRP A 2 -3.22 8.27 3.37
N ALA A 3 -2.42 7.27 3.02
CA ALA A 3 -2.30 6.80 1.64
C ALA A 3 -3.41 5.76 1.39
N SER A 4 -4.53 6.23 0.87
CA SER A 4 -5.74 5.43 0.65
C SER A 4 -5.57 4.44 -0.50
N GLY A 5 -5.96 3.18 -0.30
CA GLY A 5 -5.96 2.16 -1.36
C GLY A 5 -6.85 2.55 -2.52
N LEU A 6 -8.03 3.12 -2.25
CA LEU A 6 -8.91 3.61 -3.31
C LEU A 6 -8.25 4.72 -4.13
N SER A 7 -7.63 5.69 -3.46
CA SER A 7 -6.98 6.81 -4.14
C SER A 7 -5.78 6.35 -4.98
N MET A 8 -4.97 5.44 -4.44
CA MET A 8 -3.82 4.89 -5.17
C MET A 8 -4.27 4.07 -6.37
N SER A 9 -5.30 3.26 -6.22
CA SER A 9 -5.87 2.48 -7.33
C SER A 9 -6.41 3.40 -8.41
N ALA A 10 -7.12 4.45 -8.05
CA ALA A 10 -7.62 5.45 -8.99
C ALA A 10 -6.47 6.14 -9.75
N ALA A 11 -5.38 6.48 -9.05
CA ALA A 11 -4.21 7.09 -9.67
C ALA A 11 -3.53 6.15 -10.68
N LEU A 12 -3.56 4.83 -10.42
CA LEU A 12 -3.01 3.82 -11.31
C LEU A 12 -4.00 3.41 -12.42
N GLY A 13 -5.26 3.84 -12.33
CA GLY A 13 -6.29 3.48 -13.32
C GLY A 13 -6.81 2.06 -13.18
N VAL A 14 -6.79 1.49 -11.97
CA VAL A 14 -7.27 0.14 -11.69
C VAL A 14 -8.37 0.17 -10.63
N ARG A 15 -9.10 -0.93 -10.47
CA ARG A 15 -10.11 -1.05 -9.43
C ARG A 15 -9.46 -1.27 -8.07
N ASP A 16 -10.15 -0.83 -7.01
CA ASP A 16 -9.74 -1.05 -5.64
C ASP A 16 -10.14 -2.47 -5.16
N SER A 17 -9.55 -3.47 -5.80
CA SER A 17 -9.82 -4.89 -5.56
C SER A 17 -8.56 -5.75 -5.71
N ASN A 18 -7.43 -5.23 -5.26
CA ASN A 18 -6.11 -5.85 -5.39
C ASN A 18 -5.66 -6.07 -6.84
N GLU A 19 -6.13 -5.23 -7.77
CA GLU A 19 -5.63 -5.25 -9.16
C GLU A 19 -4.21 -4.70 -9.26
N ALA A 20 -3.86 -3.73 -8.43
CA ALA A 20 -2.49 -3.25 -8.35
C ALA A 20 -1.67 -4.20 -7.47
N SER A 21 -0.47 -4.51 -7.92
CA SER A 21 0.49 -5.27 -7.10
C SER A 21 1.06 -4.37 -5.99
N TRP A 22 1.60 -4.99 -4.94
CA TRP A 22 2.24 -4.20 -3.89
C TRP A 22 3.45 -3.40 -4.41
N THR A 23 4.11 -3.86 -5.47
CA THR A 23 5.20 -3.11 -6.10
C THR A 23 4.72 -1.84 -6.79
N GLN A 24 3.55 -1.87 -7.43
CA GLN A 24 2.93 -0.69 -8.02
C GLN A 24 2.50 0.32 -6.94
N VAL A 25 1.93 -0.17 -5.85
CA VAL A 25 1.59 0.66 -4.69
C VAL A 25 2.85 1.30 -4.11
N MET A 26 3.93 0.54 -4.02
CA MET A 26 5.23 1.00 -3.53
C MET A 26 5.76 2.19 -4.34
N ASP A 27 5.63 2.14 -5.66
CA ASP A 27 6.06 3.23 -6.55
C ASP A 27 5.29 4.52 -6.27
N VAL A 28 3.96 4.43 -6.10
CA VAL A 28 3.13 5.58 -5.75
C VAL A 28 3.56 6.17 -4.40
N LEU A 29 3.79 5.31 -3.41
CA LEU A 29 4.20 5.72 -2.07
C LEU A 29 5.56 6.41 -2.06
N GLU A 30 6.49 5.96 -2.90
CA GLU A 30 7.80 6.59 -3.02
C GLU A 30 7.67 8.03 -3.52
N PHE A 31 6.84 8.27 -4.54
CA PHE A 31 6.55 9.62 -5.01
C PHE A 31 5.92 10.49 -3.92
N MET A 32 5.00 9.93 -3.15
CA MET A 32 4.37 10.64 -2.05
C MET A 32 5.39 11.00 -0.96
N ALA A 33 6.24 10.05 -0.59
CA ALA A 33 7.26 10.26 0.44
C ALA A 33 8.27 11.34 0.01
N ASP A 34 8.64 11.38 -1.26
CA ASP A 34 9.55 12.40 -1.80
C ASP A 34 8.93 13.80 -1.79
N ALA A 35 7.60 13.87 -1.87
CA ALA A 35 6.89 15.14 -1.97
C ALA A 35 6.59 15.80 -0.62
N THR A 36 6.82 15.12 0.51
CA THR A 36 6.46 15.64 1.83
C THR A 36 7.43 15.18 2.92
N SER A 37 7.47 15.94 4.02
CA SER A 37 8.16 15.55 5.26
C SER A 37 7.20 15.02 6.31
N ILE A 38 5.90 15.01 6.03
CA ILE A 38 4.87 14.52 6.96
C ILE A 38 4.84 12.99 6.90
N PRO A 39 4.73 12.31 8.06
CA PRO A 39 4.63 10.84 8.09
C PRO A 39 3.45 10.32 7.27
N ILE A 40 3.65 9.19 6.60
CA ILE A 40 2.64 8.53 5.79
C ILE A 40 2.26 7.20 6.43
N LEU A 41 0.95 6.99 6.64
CA LEU A 41 0.36 5.71 7.01
C LEU A 41 -0.33 5.15 5.76
N VAL A 42 0.05 3.95 5.35
CA VAL A 42 -0.47 3.35 4.12
C VAL A 42 -1.60 2.36 4.39
N ASP A 43 -2.59 2.39 3.53
CA ASP A 43 -3.62 1.37 3.43
C ASP A 43 -3.03 0.12 2.75
N GLY A 44 -2.77 -0.90 3.52
CA GLY A 44 -2.18 -2.17 3.06
C GLY A 44 -3.21 -3.23 2.70
N ASP A 45 -4.48 -2.87 2.61
CA ASP A 45 -5.60 -3.80 2.36
C ASP A 45 -5.51 -5.02 3.29
N THR A 46 -5.33 -6.22 2.73
CA THR A 46 -5.22 -7.47 3.50
C THR A 46 -3.79 -8.01 3.56
N GLY A 47 -2.79 -7.22 3.15
CA GLY A 47 -1.37 -7.62 3.19
C GLY A 47 -0.85 -8.27 1.92
N TRP A 48 -1.57 -8.15 0.82
CA TRP A 48 -1.17 -8.58 -0.53
C TRP A 48 -0.90 -10.07 -0.68
N GLY A 49 -1.69 -10.90 -0.03
CA GLY A 49 -1.72 -12.34 -0.26
C GLY A 49 -1.33 -13.16 0.95
N ASN A 50 -0.07 -13.44 1.17
CA ASN A 50 0.38 -14.29 2.26
C ASN A 50 1.36 -13.56 3.18
N PHE A 51 1.71 -14.22 4.27
CA PHE A 51 2.62 -13.66 5.28
C PHE A 51 3.96 -13.22 4.70
N ASN A 52 4.52 -13.99 3.78
CA ASN A 52 5.82 -13.67 3.20
C ASN A 52 5.76 -12.41 2.33
N ASN A 53 4.66 -12.22 1.60
CA ASN A 53 4.42 -11.00 0.84
C ASN A 53 4.29 -9.79 1.76
N LEU A 54 3.52 -9.92 2.84
CA LEU A 54 3.37 -8.84 3.82
C LEU A 54 4.69 -8.49 4.47
N ARG A 55 5.45 -9.49 4.89
CA ARG A 55 6.77 -9.28 5.50
C ARG A 55 7.71 -8.51 4.58
N ARG A 56 7.76 -8.91 3.32
CA ARG A 56 8.60 -8.25 2.31
C ARG A 56 8.14 -6.80 2.08
N ALA A 57 6.84 -6.60 1.95
CA ALA A 57 6.26 -5.28 1.76
C ALA A 57 6.57 -4.35 2.91
N VAL A 58 6.42 -4.81 4.15
CA VAL A 58 6.73 -4.01 5.35
C VAL A 58 8.20 -3.59 5.37
N GLN A 59 9.12 -4.49 5.04
CA GLN A 59 10.54 -4.16 4.95
C GLN A 59 10.80 -3.07 3.91
N LYS A 60 10.19 -3.18 2.74
CA LYS A 60 10.37 -2.20 1.66
C LYS A 60 9.74 -0.86 1.98
N LEU A 61 8.57 -0.85 2.62
CA LEU A 61 7.92 0.37 3.07
C LEU A 61 8.82 1.13 4.06
N GLY A 62 9.38 0.43 5.04
CA GLY A 62 10.31 1.03 5.99
C GLY A 62 11.53 1.63 5.33
N GLN A 63 12.10 0.95 4.34
CA GLN A 63 13.27 1.44 3.58
C GLN A 63 12.94 2.71 2.77
N ARG A 64 11.69 2.87 2.37
CA ARG A 64 11.23 4.06 1.63
C ARG A 64 10.71 5.17 2.53
N GLY A 65 10.83 5.02 3.84
CA GLY A 65 10.45 6.06 4.78
C GLY A 65 8.96 6.16 5.08
N ILE A 66 8.19 5.12 4.79
CA ILE A 66 6.78 5.04 5.17
C ILE A 66 6.69 4.73 6.66
N ALA A 67 5.89 5.52 7.39
CA ALA A 67 5.85 5.49 8.84
C ALA A 67 5.05 4.31 9.41
N GLY A 68 4.06 3.81 8.67
CA GLY A 68 3.24 2.71 9.16
C GLY A 68 2.32 2.15 8.09
N ILE A 69 1.73 1.01 8.41
CA ILE A 69 0.80 0.28 7.55
C ILE A 69 -0.42 -0.15 8.36
N CYS A 70 -1.59 -0.05 7.75
CA CYS A 70 -2.83 -0.56 8.28
C CYS A 70 -3.30 -1.72 7.40
N ILE A 71 -3.57 -2.88 8.00
CA ILE A 71 -4.07 -4.03 7.27
C ILE A 71 -5.41 -4.47 7.85
N GLU A 72 -6.28 -5.01 7.01
CA GLU A 72 -7.61 -5.48 7.39
C GLU A 72 -7.64 -7.01 7.48
N ASP A 73 -8.42 -7.52 8.41
CA ASP A 73 -8.63 -8.96 8.58
C ASP A 73 -9.75 -9.43 7.64
N LYS A 74 -9.43 -9.51 6.36
CA LYS A 74 -10.33 -9.95 5.29
C LYS A 74 -9.62 -10.98 4.42
N LEU A 75 -10.40 -11.68 3.59
CA LEU A 75 -9.82 -12.60 2.61
C LEU A 75 -9.18 -11.84 1.46
N PHE A 76 -8.06 -12.34 0.99
CA PHE A 76 -7.42 -11.89 -0.23
C PHE A 76 -7.90 -12.76 -1.41
N PRO A 77 -8.20 -12.19 -2.58
CA PRO A 77 -8.16 -10.76 -2.87
C PRO A 77 -9.40 -10.02 -2.36
N LYS A 78 -9.22 -8.73 -2.11
CA LYS A 78 -10.29 -7.83 -1.71
C LYS A 78 -11.34 -7.72 -2.81
N THR A 79 -12.62 -7.71 -2.40
CA THR A 79 -13.75 -7.45 -3.31
C THR A 79 -14.48 -6.18 -2.88
N ASN A 80 -15.00 -5.49 -3.87
CA ASN A 80 -15.81 -4.28 -3.63
C ASN A 80 -17.29 -4.61 -3.55
#